data_6f3dba14bba174bfa1f3c55a688f1cf9
#
_entry.id   6f3dba14bba174bfa1f3c55a688f1cf9
#
_cell.length_a   1.000
_cell.length_b   1.000
_cell.length_c   1.000
_cell.angle_alpha   90.00
_cell.angle_beta   90.00
_cell.angle_gamma   90.00
#
_symmetry.space_group_name_H-M   'P 1'
#
loop_
_entity.id
_entity.type
_entity.pdbx_description
1 polymer ?
#
loop_
_entity_poly.entity_id
_entity_poly.type
_entity_poly.pdbx_seq_one_letter_code
_entity_poly.pdbx_strand_id
1 'polypeptide(L)'
;MRGAYEAETSRLIRTPHPIPLPKGEGVFALALSGLLVWIAQFQHLRDFGLYEDDYWFISEAMGKGPSYLVSRFVTAFTTLPQGRPFGFFLPDLLSFVGDKLGGLVAIYLLGFAVVTLNTFLCYRLLRVRVPVAAAAFGAAVFCLFPADTTKILLTHDFQLQPSLTFALLSALAYAGGRRPLAYLLSAGALLSYESGFLALFAVPLCLRSWDRRMLRELLAHVLMLAVVVGGVVALRFMVGEGRATSSVGGLASVLPPLAGSLVLGPARSLAGMFYGPIKAIPTWDVEIAVAALLVFIGIAVLITNAERATRNPERATAIQVAAAGAVMLMLGYALAFTHFPPNALIGRGTSVHLGATLGMSVLAAGVAWLMLGIQPKLATALLAGYVALATAYYVTIQRDFIHSWQLQRAFWQQVSACCSDLQDGTVLLYELSSTDEPTFIFANSWSDALVLGETFSFPRKWSNPPRLFSLTNDWQGRVQADGNQLRWWVPAASWDEHWEVLPQDNVILLRRGADGELARIGGQVDVAGHALELKPADTPTVWPPAQLYDPLLR
;
A
#
# COMPACT_ATOMS: atom_id res chain seq x y z
N MET A 1 -52.23 13.61 28.61
CA MET A 1 -51.45 12.46 28.12
C MET A 1 -50.86 12.60 26.71
N ARG A 2 -51.38 13.41 25.79
CA ARG A 2 -50.77 13.64 24.44
C ARG A 2 -49.43 14.41 24.47
N GLY A 3 -49.23 15.36 25.37
CA GLY A 3 -48.00 16.18 25.42
C GLY A 3 -46.75 15.44 25.92
N ALA A 4 -46.91 14.35 26.71
CA ALA A 4 -45.75 13.54 27.15
C ALA A 4 -45.21 12.62 26.03
N TYR A 5 -46.11 12.15 25.15
CA TYR A 5 -45.76 11.30 24.01
C TYR A 5 -45.03 12.06 22.91
N GLU A 6 -45.38 13.36 22.70
CA GLU A 6 -44.66 14.22 21.72
C GLU A 6 -43.29 14.67 22.21
N ALA A 7 -43.10 14.84 23.52
CA ALA A 7 -41.83 15.17 24.12
C ALA A 7 -40.83 13.98 24.11
N GLU A 8 -41.34 12.76 24.21
CA GLU A 8 -40.53 11.55 24.17
C GLU A 8 -40.12 11.17 22.71
N THR A 9 -41.04 11.38 21.74
CA THR A 9 -40.73 11.21 20.31
C THR A 9 -39.79 12.27 19.78
N SER A 10 -39.76 13.51 20.29
CA SER A 10 -38.81 14.55 19.89
C SER A 10 -37.40 14.30 20.44
N ARG A 11 -37.23 13.53 21.52
CA ARG A 11 -35.90 13.11 22.01
C ARG A 11 -35.25 12.01 21.18
N LEU A 12 -36.02 11.23 20.41
CA LEU A 12 -35.53 10.17 19.53
C LEU A 12 -35.06 10.66 18.16
N ILE A 13 -35.17 11.96 17.86
CA ILE A 13 -34.73 12.55 16.57
C ILE A 13 -33.37 13.29 16.69
N ARG A 14 -32.62 13.10 17.76
CA ARG A 14 -31.23 13.55 17.77
C ARG A 14 -30.44 12.64 16.88
N THR A 15 -29.91 13.21 15.77
CA THR A 15 -28.80 12.62 15.02
C THR A 15 -27.80 12.07 16.03
N PRO A 16 -27.38 10.79 15.94
CA PRO A 16 -26.39 10.28 16.85
C PRO A 16 -25.12 11.11 16.63
N HIS A 17 -24.85 12.05 17.55
CA HIS A 17 -23.52 12.61 17.65
C HIS A 17 -22.58 11.42 17.91
N PRO A 18 -21.40 11.33 17.27
CA PRO A 18 -20.42 10.32 17.64
C PRO A 18 -20.27 10.40 19.15
N ILE A 19 -20.65 9.32 19.83
CA ILE A 19 -20.56 9.25 21.30
C ILE A 19 -19.08 9.43 21.61
N PRO A 20 -18.70 10.44 22.42
CA PRO A 20 -17.32 10.55 22.85
C PRO A 20 -16.94 9.22 23.48
N LEU A 21 -15.78 8.67 23.07
CA LEU A 21 -15.30 7.45 23.73
C LEU A 21 -15.19 7.71 25.24
N PRO A 22 -15.53 6.73 26.10
CA PRO A 22 -15.31 6.84 27.53
C PRO A 22 -13.90 7.32 27.84
N LYS A 23 -13.71 8.09 28.92
CA LYS A 23 -12.38 8.58 29.30
C LYS A 23 -11.39 7.41 29.37
N GLY A 24 -10.29 7.52 28.66
CA GLY A 24 -9.23 6.51 28.60
C GLY A 24 -9.40 5.47 27.47
N GLU A 25 -10.62 5.17 26.98
CA GLU A 25 -10.81 4.18 25.90
C GLU A 25 -10.04 4.56 24.63
N GLY A 26 -10.03 5.84 24.26
CA GLY A 26 -9.33 6.32 23.07
C GLY A 26 -7.81 6.15 23.16
N VAL A 27 -7.21 6.47 24.31
CA VAL A 27 -5.76 6.32 24.53
C VAL A 27 -5.37 4.84 24.55
N PHE A 28 -6.16 4.03 25.24
CA PHE A 28 -5.94 2.59 25.30
C PHE A 28 -6.07 1.92 23.91
N ALA A 29 -7.08 2.28 23.12
CA ALA A 29 -7.25 1.77 21.77
C ALA A 29 -6.11 2.20 20.83
N LEU A 30 -5.62 3.45 20.95
CA LEU A 30 -4.46 3.92 20.19
C LEU A 30 -3.20 3.13 20.56
N ALA A 31 -2.95 2.93 21.86
CA ALA A 31 -1.80 2.17 22.34
C ALA A 31 -1.84 0.70 21.87
N LEU A 32 -3.00 0.06 21.95
CA LEU A 32 -3.18 -1.31 21.44
C LEU A 32 -3.03 -1.39 19.92
N SER A 33 -3.56 -0.41 19.18
CA SER A 33 -3.36 -0.35 17.73
C SER A 33 -1.88 -0.23 17.41
N GLY A 34 -1.15 0.67 18.09
CA GLY A 34 0.28 0.82 17.92
C GLY A 34 1.05 -0.45 18.26
N LEU A 35 0.74 -1.12 19.37
CA LEU A 35 1.39 -2.36 19.76
C LEU A 35 1.17 -3.48 18.73
N LEU A 36 -0.07 -3.65 18.24
CA LEU A 36 -0.38 -4.65 17.23
C LEU A 36 0.34 -4.37 15.90
N VAL A 37 0.29 -3.12 15.42
CA VAL A 37 0.99 -2.68 14.21
C VAL A 37 2.49 -2.88 14.36
N TRP A 38 3.06 -2.53 15.53
CA TRP A 38 4.48 -2.71 15.81
C TRP A 38 4.90 -4.18 15.70
N ILE A 39 4.25 -5.06 16.46
CA ILE A 39 4.59 -6.49 16.47
C ILE A 39 4.41 -7.09 15.07
N ALA A 40 3.30 -6.80 14.41
CA ALA A 40 2.97 -7.43 13.14
C ALA A 40 3.81 -6.93 11.96
N GLN A 41 4.21 -5.64 11.94
CA GLN A 41 4.70 -5.03 10.70
C GLN A 41 6.00 -4.23 10.84
N PHE A 42 6.37 -3.77 12.04
CA PHE A 42 7.48 -2.83 12.21
C PHE A 42 8.49 -3.21 13.31
N GLN A 43 8.39 -4.39 13.93
CA GLN A 43 9.32 -4.77 15.01
C GLN A 43 10.78 -4.85 14.53
N HIS A 44 10.98 -5.19 13.25
CA HIS A 44 12.28 -5.30 12.59
C HIS A 44 12.63 -4.10 11.70
N LEU A 45 12.01 -2.93 11.91
CA LEU A 45 12.18 -1.78 11.02
C LEU A 45 13.63 -1.30 10.82
N ARG A 46 14.56 -1.68 11.70
CA ARG A 46 15.99 -1.36 11.56
C ARG A 46 16.69 -2.19 10.49
N ASP A 47 16.11 -3.35 10.17
CA ASP A 47 16.64 -4.31 9.21
C ASP A 47 15.96 -4.17 7.84
N PHE A 48 14.96 -3.28 7.73
CA PHE A 48 14.30 -3.00 6.47
C PHE A 48 15.12 -2.09 5.58
N GLY A 49 14.95 -2.27 4.27
CA GLY A 49 15.58 -1.47 3.23
C GLY A 49 14.58 -0.69 2.40
N LEU A 50 14.91 -0.51 1.13
CA LEU A 50 14.02 0.04 0.11
C LEU A 50 13.58 -1.09 -0.81
N TYR A 51 12.33 -1.03 -1.24
CA TYR A 51 11.73 -2.08 -2.04
C TYR A 51 10.92 -1.45 -3.17
N GLU A 52 11.08 -2.00 -4.37
CA GLU A 52 10.24 -1.63 -5.51
C GLU A 52 10.20 -0.11 -5.77
N ASP A 53 9.02 0.49 -5.72
CA ASP A 53 8.79 1.92 -5.93
C ASP A 53 9.51 2.82 -4.91
N ASP A 54 9.98 2.26 -3.77
CA ASP A 54 10.69 3.03 -2.75
C ASP A 54 11.99 3.63 -3.30
N TYR A 55 12.65 2.94 -4.22
CA TYR A 55 13.85 3.44 -4.90
C TYR A 55 13.61 4.72 -5.70
N TRP A 56 12.37 5.00 -6.04
CA TRP A 56 12.00 6.24 -6.69
C TRP A 56 11.41 7.25 -5.71
N PHE A 57 10.29 6.89 -5.07
CA PHE A 57 9.49 7.84 -4.32
C PHE A 57 10.10 8.21 -2.96
N ILE A 58 10.91 7.33 -2.38
CA ILE A 58 11.49 7.56 -1.05
C ILE A 58 12.91 8.13 -1.18
N SER A 59 13.76 7.50 -2.00
CA SER A 59 15.16 7.90 -2.13
C SER A 59 15.32 9.30 -2.72
N GLU A 60 14.45 9.70 -3.66
CA GLU A 60 14.55 11.01 -4.32
C GLU A 60 14.51 12.18 -3.33
N ALA A 61 13.74 12.07 -2.24
CA ALA A 61 13.62 13.11 -1.21
C ALA A 61 14.75 13.09 -0.17
N MET A 62 15.46 11.96 -0.03
CA MET A 62 16.56 11.82 0.93
C MET A 62 17.74 12.73 0.53
N GLY A 63 18.40 13.33 1.49
CA GLY A 63 19.53 14.24 1.26
C GLY A 63 19.18 15.61 0.67
N LYS A 64 17.92 15.86 0.26
CA LYS A 64 17.49 17.13 -0.36
C LYS A 64 17.32 18.27 0.65
N GLY A 65 17.23 19.49 0.14
CA GLY A 65 16.93 20.70 0.91
C GLY A 65 15.44 21.10 0.85
N PRO A 66 15.00 22.08 1.69
CA PRO A 66 13.59 22.49 1.72
C PRO A 66 13.06 23.02 0.39
N SER A 67 13.92 23.62 -0.46
CA SER A 67 13.54 24.09 -1.81
C SER A 67 13.03 22.97 -2.71
N TYR A 68 13.54 21.77 -2.52
CA TYR A 68 13.04 20.58 -3.22
C TYR A 68 11.56 20.35 -2.89
N LEU A 69 11.17 20.36 -1.61
CA LEU A 69 9.77 20.15 -1.22
C LEU A 69 8.82 21.21 -1.81
N VAL A 70 9.26 22.48 -1.84
CA VAL A 70 8.45 23.54 -2.46
C VAL A 70 8.25 23.25 -3.95
N SER A 71 9.30 22.90 -4.66
CA SER A 71 9.23 22.52 -6.08
C SER A 71 8.29 21.31 -6.29
N ARG A 72 8.44 20.24 -5.49
CA ARG A 72 7.60 19.05 -5.57
C ARG A 72 6.12 19.34 -5.27
N PHE A 73 5.85 20.16 -4.25
CA PHE A 73 4.49 20.61 -3.96
C PHE A 73 3.87 21.34 -5.17
N VAL A 74 4.58 22.35 -5.70
CA VAL A 74 4.09 23.09 -6.87
C VAL A 74 3.85 22.14 -8.03
N THR A 75 4.81 21.28 -8.37
CA THR A 75 4.67 20.33 -9.47
C THR A 75 3.48 19.39 -9.24
N ALA A 76 3.36 18.75 -8.07
CA ALA A 76 2.29 17.81 -7.79
C ALA A 76 0.90 18.43 -7.94
N PHE A 77 0.72 19.69 -7.51
CA PHE A 77 -0.59 20.36 -7.54
C PHE A 77 -0.86 21.18 -8.81
N THR A 78 0.14 21.42 -9.66
CA THR A 78 -0.07 22.08 -10.96
C THR A 78 -0.16 21.09 -12.13
N THR A 79 0.56 19.96 -12.07
CA THR A 79 0.53 18.93 -13.13
C THR A 79 -0.39 17.76 -12.83
N LEU A 80 -0.81 17.59 -11.56
CA LEU A 80 -1.68 16.51 -11.09
C LEU A 80 -1.23 15.12 -11.61
N PRO A 81 0.02 14.68 -11.32
CA PRO A 81 0.55 13.46 -11.89
C PRO A 81 -0.37 12.27 -11.55
N GLN A 82 -0.78 11.52 -12.54
CA GLN A 82 -1.80 10.46 -12.46
C GLN A 82 -3.13 10.90 -11.81
N GLY A 83 -3.38 12.19 -11.67
CA GLY A 83 -4.51 12.75 -10.93
C GLY A 83 -4.42 12.56 -9.41
N ARG A 84 -3.23 12.32 -8.85
CA ARG A 84 -2.98 11.97 -7.44
C ARG A 84 -1.98 12.93 -6.77
N PRO A 85 -2.25 14.24 -6.68
CA PRO A 85 -1.27 15.20 -6.16
C PRO A 85 -0.81 14.88 -4.74
N PHE A 86 -1.69 14.42 -3.85
CA PHE A 86 -1.31 13.98 -2.51
C PHE A 86 -0.48 12.68 -2.56
N GLY A 87 -0.83 11.73 -3.44
CA GLY A 87 -0.09 10.48 -3.61
C GLY A 87 1.35 10.68 -4.11
N PHE A 88 1.65 11.79 -4.79
CA PHE A 88 3.00 12.14 -5.23
C PHE A 88 3.74 13.05 -4.25
N PHE A 89 3.04 13.93 -3.54
CA PHE A 89 3.69 14.87 -2.62
C PHE A 89 3.97 14.28 -1.23
N LEU A 90 3.05 13.46 -0.69
CA LEU A 90 3.22 12.91 0.67
C LEU A 90 4.44 11.99 0.82
N PRO A 91 4.78 11.11 -0.14
CA PRO A 91 6.05 10.38 -0.09
C PRO A 91 7.26 11.30 0.01
N ASP A 92 7.34 12.33 -0.84
CA ASP A 92 8.44 13.31 -0.79
C ASP A 92 8.50 14.01 0.58
N LEU A 93 7.36 14.47 1.10
CA LEU A 93 7.29 15.17 2.38
C LEU A 93 7.72 14.29 3.54
N LEU A 94 7.15 13.08 3.64
CA LEU A 94 7.39 12.20 4.78
C LEU A 94 8.80 11.60 4.73
N SER A 95 9.32 11.30 3.55
CA SER A 95 10.69 10.84 3.37
C SER A 95 11.70 11.94 3.71
N PHE A 96 11.47 13.18 3.26
CA PHE A 96 12.29 14.32 3.63
C PHE A 96 12.31 14.54 5.14
N VAL A 97 11.13 14.54 5.79
CA VAL A 97 11.04 14.73 7.24
C VAL A 97 11.75 13.59 7.98
N GLY A 98 11.51 12.36 7.61
CA GLY A 98 12.15 11.20 8.23
C GLY A 98 13.67 11.19 8.03
N ASP A 99 14.15 11.55 6.83
CA ASP A 99 15.59 11.69 6.55
C ASP A 99 16.26 12.69 7.53
N LYS A 100 15.63 13.86 7.75
CA LYS A 100 16.15 14.87 8.70
C LYS A 100 16.07 14.45 10.16
N LEU A 101 15.16 13.54 10.51
CA LEU A 101 14.98 13.05 11.88
C LEU A 101 15.87 11.85 12.24
N GLY A 102 16.31 11.06 11.27
CA GLY A 102 17.13 9.88 11.56
C GLY A 102 17.24 8.88 10.41
N GLY A 103 17.10 9.36 9.17
CA GLY A 103 17.27 8.54 7.97
C GLY A 103 16.14 7.49 7.81
N LEU A 104 16.49 6.37 7.21
CA LEU A 104 15.53 5.32 6.84
C LEU A 104 14.72 4.79 8.04
N VAL A 105 15.35 4.64 9.21
CA VAL A 105 14.66 4.22 10.45
C VAL A 105 13.54 5.19 10.83
N ALA A 106 13.80 6.50 10.75
CA ALA A 106 12.78 7.51 11.06
C ALA A 106 11.68 7.56 9.97
N ILE A 107 12.01 7.30 8.71
CA ILE A 107 11.03 7.17 7.64
C ILE A 107 10.07 6.00 7.94
N TYR A 108 10.60 4.83 8.33
CA TYR A 108 9.77 3.70 8.77
C TYR A 108 8.92 3.98 10.01
N LEU A 109 9.43 4.78 10.97
CA LEU A 109 8.63 5.22 12.12
C LEU A 109 7.45 6.11 11.70
N LEU A 110 7.60 6.91 10.66
CA LEU A 110 6.48 7.68 10.08
C LEU A 110 5.47 6.74 9.40
N GLY A 111 5.91 5.71 8.65
CA GLY A 111 5.04 4.66 8.12
C GLY A 111 4.25 3.96 9.22
N PHE A 112 4.94 3.52 10.27
CA PHE A 112 4.31 2.96 11.47
C PHE A 112 3.23 3.90 12.06
N ALA A 113 3.50 5.19 12.16
CA ALA A 113 2.55 6.16 12.69
C ALA A 113 1.30 6.28 11.79
N VAL A 114 1.45 6.28 10.46
CA VAL A 114 0.33 6.33 9.50
C VAL A 114 -0.54 5.08 9.61
N VAL A 115 0.05 3.89 9.60
CA VAL A 115 -0.71 2.62 9.72
C VAL A 115 -1.40 2.51 11.08
N THR A 116 -0.73 2.93 12.16
CA THR A 116 -1.32 2.97 13.52
C THR A 116 -2.51 3.93 13.58
N LEU A 117 -2.37 5.13 13.00
CA LEU A 117 -3.44 6.11 12.92
C LEU A 117 -4.66 5.53 12.18
N ASN A 118 -4.45 4.90 11.03
CA ASN A 118 -5.53 4.30 10.25
C ASN A 118 -6.23 3.17 11.01
N THR A 119 -5.48 2.31 11.69
CA THR A 119 -6.03 1.24 12.54
C THR A 119 -6.90 1.81 13.66
N PHE A 120 -6.41 2.85 14.33
CA PHE A 120 -7.16 3.57 15.37
C PHE A 120 -8.40 4.29 14.82
N LEU A 121 -8.31 4.97 13.67
CA LEU A 121 -9.46 5.62 13.02
C LEU A 121 -10.53 4.59 12.60
N CYS A 122 -10.12 3.42 12.11
CA CYS A 122 -11.00 2.31 11.80
C CYS A 122 -11.73 1.83 13.08
N TYR A 123 -11.02 1.61 14.18
CA TYR A 123 -11.63 1.33 15.48
C TYR A 123 -12.66 2.38 15.86
N ARG A 124 -12.30 3.67 15.80
CA ARG A 124 -13.19 4.79 16.10
C ARG A 124 -14.46 4.78 15.24
N LEU A 125 -14.33 4.49 13.95
CA LEU A 125 -15.46 4.40 13.03
C LEU A 125 -16.40 3.24 13.41
N LEU A 126 -15.84 2.06 13.66
CA LEU A 126 -16.62 0.89 14.08
C LEU A 126 -17.34 1.15 15.40
N ARG A 127 -16.69 1.81 16.38
CA ARG A 127 -17.26 2.15 17.69
C ARG A 127 -18.50 3.05 17.63
N VAL A 128 -18.77 3.69 16.49
CA VAL A 128 -20.02 4.45 16.32
C VAL A 128 -21.25 3.55 16.49
N ARG A 129 -21.12 2.25 16.14
CA ARG A 129 -22.26 1.34 16.12
C ARG A 129 -21.99 -0.06 16.66
N VAL A 130 -20.73 -0.45 16.70
CA VAL A 130 -20.28 -1.81 17.03
C VAL A 130 -19.76 -1.86 18.49
N PRO A 131 -20.04 -2.92 19.27
CA PRO A 131 -19.48 -3.13 20.60
C PRO A 131 -17.96 -3.18 20.60
N VAL A 132 -17.33 -2.85 21.74
CA VAL A 132 -15.86 -2.73 21.91
C VAL A 132 -15.11 -3.95 21.36
N ALA A 133 -15.49 -5.16 21.79
CA ALA A 133 -14.81 -6.40 21.40
C ALA A 133 -14.82 -6.63 19.88
N ALA A 134 -16.00 -6.49 19.26
CA ALA A 134 -16.17 -6.68 17.82
C ALA A 134 -15.51 -5.54 17.01
N ALA A 135 -15.54 -4.31 17.52
CA ALA A 135 -14.85 -3.17 16.90
C ALA A 135 -13.32 -3.33 16.96
N ALA A 136 -12.78 -3.82 18.10
CA ALA A 136 -11.36 -4.11 18.25
C ALA A 136 -10.92 -5.23 17.28
N PHE A 137 -11.73 -6.29 17.14
CA PHE A 137 -11.46 -7.34 16.17
C PHE A 137 -11.48 -6.82 14.72
N GLY A 138 -12.49 -6.01 14.35
CA GLY A 138 -12.54 -5.39 13.03
C GLY A 138 -11.32 -4.50 12.74
N ALA A 139 -10.87 -3.72 13.73
CA ALA A 139 -9.66 -2.90 13.60
C ALA A 139 -8.39 -3.77 13.50
N ALA A 140 -8.33 -4.90 14.22
CA ALA A 140 -7.24 -5.86 14.06
C ALA A 140 -7.24 -6.46 12.65
N VAL A 141 -8.40 -6.82 12.09
CA VAL A 141 -8.51 -7.28 10.68
C VAL A 141 -8.11 -6.18 9.69
N PHE A 142 -8.43 -4.92 9.96
CA PHE A 142 -7.97 -3.79 9.13
C PHE A 142 -6.44 -3.71 9.09
N CYS A 143 -5.78 -3.83 10.23
CA CYS A 143 -4.33 -3.84 10.36
C CYS A 143 -3.71 -5.09 9.74
N LEU A 144 -4.26 -6.26 10.06
CA LEU A 144 -3.73 -7.59 9.74
C LEU A 144 -4.44 -8.22 8.53
N PHE A 145 -4.87 -7.46 7.54
CA PHE A 145 -5.54 -8.00 6.37
C PHE A 145 -4.56 -8.82 5.51
N PRO A 146 -4.53 -10.17 5.58
CA PRO A 146 -3.45 -10.98 4.99
C PRO A 146 -3.43 -10.98 3.46
N ALA A 147 -4.50 -10.54 2.82
CA ALA A 147 -4.53 -10.38 1.37
C ALA A 147 -3.70 -9.19 0.89
N ASP A 148 -3.45 -8.20 1.75
CA ASP A 148 -2.61 -7.02 1.48
C ASP A 148 -1.33 -7.07 2.33
N THR A 149 -0.21 -7.42 1.73
CA THR A 149 1.11 -7.53 2.39
C THR A 149 1.99 -6.31 2.15
N THR A 150 1.44 -5.20 1.66
CA THR A 150 2.20 -4.04 1.18
C THR A 150 2.54 -3.01 2.24
N LYS A 151 2.15 -3.22 3.49
CA LYS A 151 2.33 -2.25 4.60
C LYS A 151 3.78 -2.12 5.10
N ILE A 152 4.73 -2.82 4.50
CA ILE A 152 6.18 -2.66 4.71
C ILE A 152 6.78 -1.77 3.61
N LEU A 153 6.09 -1.59 2.49
CA LEU A 153 6.53 -0.72 1.41
C LEU A 153 6.23 0.72 1.77
N LEU A 154 7.27 1.53 1.97
CA LEU A 154 7.14 2.94 2.36
C LEU A 154 6.33 3.76 1.35
N THR A 155 6.50 3.48 0.07
CA THR A 155 5.68 4.10 -0.98
C THR A 155 4.20 3.86 -0.75
N HIS A 156 3.81 2.64 -0.36
CA HIS A 156 2.41 2.33 -0.06
C HIS A 156 1.94 3.00 1.23
N ASP A 157 2.79 3.08 2.25
CA ASP A 157 2.48 3.78 3.50
C ASP A 157 2.26 5.29 3.28
N PHE A 158 2.92 5.89 2.29
CA PHE A 158 2.86 7.33 2.05
C PHE A 158 1.98 7.74 0.85
N GLN A 159 1.62 6.81 -0.04
CA GLN A 159 0.68 7.05 -1.14
C GLN A 159 -0.71 6.49 -0.86
N LEU A 160 -0.77 5.20 -0.49
CA LEU A 160 -2.02 4.46 -0.41
C LEU A 160 -2.69 4.61 0.95
N GLN A 161 -1.93 4.48 2.05
CA GLN A 161 -2.47 4.62 3.40
C GLN A 161 -3.08 6.00 3.68
N PRO A 162 -2.55 7.14 3.19
CA PRO A 162 -3.22 8.43 3.33
C PRO A 162 -4.60 8.50 2.68
N SER A 163 -4.83 7.76 1.58
CA SER A 163 -6.18 7.69 0.99
C SER A 163 -7.18 7.04 1.94
N LEU A 164 -6.75 5.99 2.68
CA LEU A 164 -7.55 5.39 3.75
C LEU A 164 -7.71 6.32 4.95
N THR A 165 -6.67 7.10 5.30
CA THR A 165 -6.78 8.13 6.35
C THR A 165 -7.89 9.13 6.00
N PHE A 166 -7.85 9.69 4.81
CA PHE A 166 -8.89 10.61 4.33
C PHE A 166 -10.27 9.94 4.27
N ALA A 167 -10.36 8.70 3.80
CA ALA A 167 -11.62 7.96 3.74
C ALA A 167 -12.20 7.70 5.14
N LEU A 168 -11.39 7.28 6.11
CA LEU A 168 -11.81 7.05 7.50
C LEU A 168 -12.23 8.35 8.18
N LEU A 169 -11.48 9.44 7.99
CA LEU A 169 -11.85 10.76 8.49
C LEU A 169 -13.13 11.28 7.83
N SER A 170 -13.32 11.04 6.52
CA SER A 170 -14.56 11.35 5.80
C SER A 170 -15.75 10.61 6.41
N ALA A 171 -15.63 9.29 6.63
CA ALA A 171 -16.69 8.49 7.26
C ALA A 171 -16.99 8.94 8.69
N LEU A 172 -15.99 9.28 9.49
CA LEU A 172 -16.15 9.83 10.84
C LEU A 172 -16.81 11.22 10.82
N ALA A 173 -16.42 12.10 9.91
CA ALA A 173 -17.06 13.41 9.73
C ALA A 173 -18.52 13.25 9.31
N TYR A 174 -18.81 12.30 8.42
CA TYR A 174 -20.17 11.94 8.02
C TYR A 174 -20.99 11.43 9.21
N ALA A 175 -20.45 10.51 10.02
CA ALA A 175 -21.07 10.02 11.24
C ALA A 175 -21.39 11.15 12.22
N GLY A 176 -20.49 12.13 12.34
CA GLY A 176 -20.63 13.33 13.16
C GLY A 176 -21.55 14.42 12.59
N GLY A 177 -22.21 14.18 11.46
CA GLY A 177 -23.11 15.15 10.82
C GLY A 177 -22.40 16.30 10.09
N ARG A 178 -21.06 16.31 10.04
CA ARG A 178 -20.24 17.33 9.37
C ARG A 178 -20.13 17.05 7.87
N ARG A 179 -21.27 17.10 7.15
CA ARG A 179 -21.37 16.70 5.74
C ARG A 179 -20.39 17.42 4.81
N PRO A 180 -20.22 18.78 4.84
CA PRO A 180 -19.25 19.44 3.96
C PRO A 180 -17.82 18.95 4.17
N LEU A 181 -17.40 18.77 5.44
CA LEU A 181 -16.08 18.25 5.77
C LEU A 181 -15.92 16.79 5.28
N ALA A 182 -16.96 15.96 5.39
CA ALA A 182 -16.93 14.59 4.89
C ALA A 182 -16.65 14.56 3.38
N TYR A 183 -17.33 15.36 2.59
CA TYR A 183 -17.13 15.40 1.14
C TYR A 183 -15.80 16.03 0.72
N LEU A 184 -15.32 17.05 1.46
CA LEU A 184 -13.96 17.58 1.25
C LEU A 184 -12.89 16.51 1.51
N LEU A 185 -13.01 15.76 2.60
CA LEU A 185 -12.09 14.66 2.91
C LEU A 185 -12.21 13.51 1.91
N SER A 186 -13.40 13.24 1.38
CA SER A 186 -13.55 12.24 0.31
C SER A 186 -12.86 12.66 -0.99
N ALA A 187 -12.84 13.94 -1.32
CA ALA A 187 -12.03 14.46 -2.43
C ALA A 187 -10.53 14.26 -2.16
N GLY A 188 -10.07 14.50 -0.90
CA GLY A 188 -8.70 14.20 -0.49
C GLY A 188 -8.32 12.72 -0.67
N ALA A 189 -9.24 11.79 -0.32
CA ALA A 189 -9.02 10.36 -0.56
C ALA A 189 -8.83 10.05 -2.06
N LEU A 190 -9.68 10.60 -2.92
CA LEU A 190 -9.63 10.40 -4.36
C LEU A 190 -8.38 11.04 -5.00
N LEU A 191 -7.94 12.18 -4.51
CA LEU A 191 -6.72 12.88 -4.95
C LEU A 191 -5.43 12.27 -4.36
N SER A 192 -5.53 11.34 -3.40
CA SER A 192 -4.41 10.56 -2.90
C SER A 192 -4.28 9.24 -3.65
N TYR A 193 -5.34 8.42 -3.61
CA TYR A 193 -5.41 7.14 -4.32
C TYR A 193 -6.88 6.67 -4.41
N GLU A 194 -7.35 6.32 -5.58
CA GLU A 194 -8.77 6.06 -5.82
C GLU A 194 -9.30 4.73 -5.27
N SER A 195 -8.46 3.74 -4.99
CA SER A 195 -8.90 2.37 -4.67
C SER A 195 -9.84 2.27 -3.48
N GLY A 196 -9.57 3.00 -2.38
CA GLY A 196 -10.39 2.97 -1.17
C GLY A 196 -11.65 3.85 -1.23
N PHE A 197 -11.74 4.76 -2.22
CA PHE A 197 -12.79 5.76 -2.28
C PHE A 197 -14.19 5.15 -2.44
N LEU A 198 -14.34 4.11 -3.26
CA LEU A 198 -15.67 3.56 -3.57
C LEU A 198 -16.35 2.91 -2.36
N ALA A 199 -15.60 2.45 -1.36
CA ALA A 199 -16.18 1.97 -0.11
C ALA A 199 -16.99 3.06 0.62
N LEU A 200 -16.68 4.35 0.40
CA LEU A 200 -17.41 5.47 1.00
C LEU A 200 -18.88 5.52 0.58
N PHE A 201 -19.23 5.03 -0.61
CA PHE A 201 -20.63 5.00 -1.07
C PHE A 201 -21.55 4.20 -0.12
N ALA A 202 -21.01 3.20 0.55
CA ALA A 202 -21.77 2.35 1.48
C ALA A 202 -21.72 2.82 2.95
N VAL A 203 -21.07 3.93 3.26
CA VAL A 203 -20.93 4.45 4.64
C VAL A 203 -22.30 4.61 5.34
N PRO A 204 -23.38 5.16 4.73
CA PRO A 204 -24.68 5.23 5.37
C PRO A 204 -25.24 3.86 5.76
N LEU A 205 -25.00 2.80 4.99
CA LEU A 205 -25.44 1.43 5.30
C LEU A 205 -24.79 0.90 6.58
N CYS A 206 -23.53 1.25 6.82
CA CYS A 206 -22.81 0.87 8.03
C CYS A 206 -23.30 1.66 9.26
N LEU A 207 -23.56 2.97 9.10
CA LEU A 207 -23.75 3.89 10.21
C LEU A 207 -25.21 4.09 10.63
N ARG A 208 -26.18 3.70 9.81
CA ARG A 208 -27.63 3.93 10.05
C ARG A 208 -28.41 2.64 10.13
N SER A 209 -29.53 2.69 10.84
CA SER A 209 -30.54 1.61 10.78
C SER A 209 -31.19 1.62 9.39
N TRP A 210 -31.48 0.43 8.85
CA TRP A 210 -32.02 0.29 7.50
C TRP A 210 -33.53 0.55 7.49
N ASP A 211 -33.87 1.78 7.16
CA ASP A 211 -35.26 2.27 7.02
C ASP A 211 -35.37 3.14 5.74
N ARG A 212 -36.59 3.63 5.46
CA ARG A 212 -36.86 4.49 4.30
C ARG A 212 -36.08 5.82 4.36
N ARG A 213 -35.77 6.30 5.56
CA ARG A 213 -34.99 7.52 5.75
C ARG A 213 -33.54 7.28 5.35
N MET A 214 -32.96 6.15 5.78
CA MET A 214 -31.61 5.76 5.40
C MET A 214 -31.47 5.66 3.88
N LEU A 215 -32.45 5.12 3.16
CA LEU A 215 -32.41 5.02 1.70
C LEU A 215 -32.33 6.42 1.04
N ARG A 216 -33.07 7.41 1.56
CA ARG A 216 -32.97 8.79 1.06
C ARG A 216 -31.61 9.41 1.38
N GLU A 217 -31.08 9.19 2.59
CA GLU A 217 -29.74 9.63 2.98
C GLU A 217 -28.65 8.97 2.11
N LEU A 218 -28.80 7.67 1.82
CA LEU A 218 -27.89 6.94 0.93
C LEU A 218 -27.89 7.54 -0.49
N LEU A 219 -29.09 7.78 -1.05
CA LEU A 219 -29.20 8.38 -2.38
C LEU A 219 -28.56 9.77 -2.44
N ALA A 220 -28.86 10.63 -1.46
CA ALA A 220 -28.25 11.94 -1.37
C ALA A 220 -26.72 11.87 -1.21
N HIS A 221 -26.23 10.91 -0.42
CA HIS A 221 -24.80 10.69 -0.24
C HIS A 221 -24.12 10.21 -1.53
N VAL A 222 -24.72 9.24 -2.24
CA VAL A 222 -24.25 8.75 -3.53
C VAL A 222 -24.17 9.89 -4.56
N LEU A 223 -25.20 10.72 -4.64
CA LEU A 223 -25.21 11.89 -5.54
C LEU A 223 -24.09 12.88 -5.21
N MET A 224 -23.87 13.18 -3.93
CA MET A 224 -22.79 14.08 -3.52
C MET A 224 -21.40 13.49 -3.80
N LEU A 225 -21.18 12.19 -3.57
CA LEU A 225 -19.92 11.55 -3.96
C LEU A 225 -19.75 11.52 -5.48
N ALA A 226 -20.81 11.34 -6.26
CA ALA A 226 -20.76 11.46 -7.71
C ALA A 226 -20.36 12.87 -8.16
N VAL A 227 -20.84 13.92 -7.47
CA VAL A 227 -20.39 15.31 -7.69
C VAL A 227 -18.90 15.45 -7.38
N VAL A 228 -18.40 14.88 -6.28
CA VAL A 228 -16.96 14.88 -5.94
C VAL A 228 -16.15 14.20 -7.04
N VAL A 229 -16.56 13.01 -7.49
CA VAL A 229 -15.90 12.30 -8.60
C VAL A 229 -15.90 13.14 -9.87
N GLY A 230 -17.07 13.68 -10.24
CA GLY A 230 -17.22 14.56 -11.42
C GLY A 230 -16.30 15.78 -11.36
N GLY A 231 -16.20 16.43 -10.18
CA GLY A 231 -15.31 17.56 -9.96
C GLY A 231 -13.83 17.20 -10.11
N VAL A 232 -13.39 16.07 -9.54
CA VAL A 232 -12.01 15.60 -9.69
C VAL A 232 -11.69 15.17 -11.12
N VAL A 233 -12.61 14.50 -11.80
CA VAL A 233 -12.46 14.13 -13.21
C VAL A 233 -12.37 15.38 -14.09
N ALA A 234 -13.25 16.37 -13.88
CA ALA A 234 -13.20 17.63 -14.61
C ALA A 234 -11.85 18.36 -14.39
N LEU A 235 -11.35 18.39 -13.15
CA LEU A 235 -10.04 18.97 -12.82
C LEU A 235 -8.92 18.24 -13.59
N ARG A 236 -8.92 16.92 -13.63
CA ARG A 236 -7.94 16.11 -14.40
C ARG A 236 -7.97 16.46 -15.90
N PHE A 237 -9.15 16.57 -16.48
CA PHE A 237 -9.29 16.98 -17.88
C PHE A 237 -8.78 18.41 -18.13
N MET A 238 -9.07 19.35 -17.23
CA MET A 238 -8.63 20.74 -17.36
C MET A 238 -7.10 20.87 -17.33
N VAL A 239 -6.41 20.00 -16.59
CA VAL A 239 -4.94 20.00 -16.48
C VAL A 239 -4.31 19.16 -17.60
N GLY A 240 -5.10 18.40 -18.37
CA GLY A 240 -4.60 17.54 -19.46
C GLY A 240 -3.92 16.27 -18.96
N GLU A 241 -4.36 15.73 -17.82
CA GLU A 241 -3.78 14.51 -17.24
C GLU A 241 -3.96 13.32 -18.20
N GLY A 242 -2.85 12.62 -18.52
CA GLY A 242 -2.79 11.64 -19.61
C GLY A 242 -3.76 10.44 -19.44
N ARG A 243 -4.01 9.96 -18.21
CA ARG A 243 -4.95 8.86 -17.96
C ARG A 243 -6.41 9.27 -18.14
N ALA A 244 -6.73 10.54 -17.89
CA ALA A 244 -8.08 11.05 -18.10
C ALA A 244 -8.36 11.24 -19.61
N THR A 245 -7.32 11.53 -20.39
CA THR A 245 -7.42 11.75 -21.85
C THR A 245 -7.21 10.49 -22.66
N SER A 246 -6.57 9.44 -22.11
CA SER A 246 -6.44 8.16 -22.78
C SER A 246 -7.82 7.50 -22.91
N SER A 247 -8.22 7.18 -24.14
CA SER A 247 -9.46 6.47 -24.39
C SER A 247 -9.43 5.09 -23.74
N VAL A 248 -10.15 4.92 -22.65
CA VAL A 248 -10.53 3.58 -22.18
C VAL A 248 -11.33 2.97 -23.33
N GLY A 249 -10.89 1.84 -23.87
CA GLY A 249 -11.67 1.09 -24.87
C GLY A 249 -13.12 0.96 -24.37
N GLY A 250 -14.08 1.09 -25.26
CA GLY A 250 -15.50 1.32 -24.92
C GLY A 250 -16.04 0.45 -23.79
N LEU A 251 -17.18 0.82 -23.21
CA LEU A 251 -17.84 0.14 -22.08
C LEU A 251 -17.85 -1.39 -22.16
N ALA A 252 -17.94 -1.95 -23.38
CA ALA A 252 -17.93 -3.39 -23.62
C ALA A 252 -16.62 -4.08 -23.21
N SER A 253 -15.48 -3.40 -23.25
CA SER A 253 -14.18 -3.95 -22.82
C SER A 253 -13.97 -3.86 -21.31
N VAL A 254 -14.66 -2.95 -20.63
CA VAL A 254 -14.52 -2.71 -19.17
C VAL A 254 -15.47 -3.57 -18.35
N LEU A 255 -16.68 -3.83 -18.84
CA LEU A 255 -17.73 -4.52 -18.07
C LEU A 255 -17.34 -5.94 -17.61
N PRO A 256 -16.76 -6.83 -18.46
CA PRO A 256 -16.39 -8.17 -18.01
C PRO A 256 -15.30 -8.18 -16.93
N PRO A 257 -14.17 -7.45 -17.05
CA PRO A 257 -13.18 -7.34 -15.97
C PRO A 257 -13.74 -6.72 -14.70
N LEU A 258 -14.62 -5.71 -14.81
CA LEU A 258 -15.28 -5.10 -13.65
C LEU A 258 -16.16 -6.11 -12.92
N ALA A 259 -17.04 -6.81 -13.64
CA ALA A 259 -17.89 -7.85 -13.05
C ALA A 259 -17.06 -8.98 -12.43
N GLY A 260 -16.00 -9.40 -13.13
CA GLY A 260 -15.02 -10.37 -12.59
C GLY A 260 -14.35 -9.89 -11.31
N SER A 261 -13.89 -8.63 -11.28
CA SER A 261 -13.24 -8.05 -10.08
C SER A 261 -14.17 -7.97 -8.89
N LEU A 262 -15.45 -7.61 -9.09
CA LEU A 262 -16.47 -7.54 -8.02
C LEU A 262 -16.79 -8.91 -7.40
N VAL A 263 -16.54 -10.01 -8.10
CA VAL A 263 -16.77 -11.37 -7.60
C VAL A 263 -15.46 -12.02 -7.13
N LEU A 264 -14.44 -12.02 -7.99
CA LEU A 264 -13.17 -12.70 -7.69
C LEU A 264 -12.35 -11.98 -6.63
N GLY A 265 -12.40 -10.65 -6.58
CA GLY A 265 -11.70 -9.86 -5.58
C GLY A 265 -12.11 -10.23 -4.15
N PRO A 266 -13.41 -10.12 -3.79
CA PRO A 266 -13.90 -10.56 -2.49
C PRO A 266 -13.60 -12.03 -2.18
N ALA A 267 -13.79 -12.93 -3.16
CA ALA A 267 -13.50 -14.35 -2.97
C ALA A 267 -12.03 -14.62 -2.67
N ARG A 268 -11.12 -13.97 -3.41
CA ARG A 268 -9.66 -14.08 -3.18
C ARG A 268 -9.24 -13.44 -1.86
N SER A 269 -9.82 -12.30 -1.48
CA SER A 269 -9.60 -11.71 -0.16
C SER A 269 -9.97 -12.66 0.96
N LEU A 270 -11.18 -13.25 0.89
CA LEU A 270 -11.64 -14.20 1.90
C LEU A 270 -10.75 -15.44 1.95
N ALA A 271 -10.34 -15.97 0.80
CA ALA A 271 -9.37 -17.05 0.74
C ALA A 271 -8.01 -16.63 1.32
N GLY A 272 -7.52 -15.43 0.96
CA GLY A 272 -6.26 -14.87 1.44
C GLY A 272 -6.20 -14.68 2.95
N MET A 273 -7.33 -14.42 3.61
CA MET A 273 -7.40 -14.33 5.08
C MET A 273 -6.90 -15.59 5.80
N PHE A 274 -7.01 -16.75 5.16
CA PHE A 274 -6.64 -18.04 5.76
C PHE A 274 -5.49 -18.71 5.04
N TYR A 275 -5.42 -18.63 3.72
CA TYR A 275 -4.44 -19.36 2.91
C TYR A 275 -3.00 -18.97 3.24
N GLY A 276 -2.67 -17.69 3.20
CA GLY A 276 -1.33 -17.19 3.52
C GLY A 276 -0.92 -17.54 4.96
N PRO A 277 -1.72 -17.14 5.98
CA PRO A 277 -1.44 -17.46 7.37
C PRO A 277 -1.28 -18.98 7.66
N ILE A 278 -2.12 -19.82 7.10
CA ILE A 278 -2.01 -21.28 7.30
C ILE A 278 -0.76 -21.84 6.58
N LYS A 279 -0.48 -21.39 5.37
CA LYS A 279 0.70 -21.81 4.61
C LYS A 279 2.00 -21.43 5.32
N ALA A 280 2.02 -20.36 6.09
CA ALA A 280 3.20 -19.91 6.84
C ALA A 280 3.46 -20.70 8.13
N ILE A 281 2.51 -21.52 8.65
CA ILE A 281 2.71 -22.27 9.91
C ILE A 281 3.97 -23.12 9.92
N PRO A 282 4.34 -23.85 8.85
CA PRO A 282 5.56 -24.66 8.84
C PRO A 282 6.87 -23.86 8.94
N THR A 283 6.85 -22.56 8.70
CA THR A 283 8.03 -21.67 8.79
C THR A 283 8.18 -21.01 10.15
N TRP A 284 7.26 -21.27 11.09
CA TRP A 284 7.31 -20.67 12.42
C TRP A 284 8.48 -21.20 13.23
N ASP A 285 9.18 -20.28 13.84
CA ASP A 285 10.16 -20.55 14.89
C ASP A 285 9.65 -20.10 16.26
N VAL A 286 10.54 -20.13 17.25
CA VAL A 286 10.22 -19.77 18.65
C VAL A 286 9.76 -18.32 18.77
N GLU A 287 10.36 -17.38 18.04
CA GLU A 287 9.99 -15.98 18.09
C GLU A 287 8.57 -15.74 17.58
N ILE A 288 8.25 -16.27 16.40
CA ILE A 288 6.92 -16.19 15.80
C ILE A 288 5.88 -16.86 16.70
N ALA A 289 6.18 -18.04 17.22
CA ALA A 289 5.28 -18.77 18.12
C ALA A 289 5.00 -17.98 19.42
N VAL A 290 6.03 -17.38 20.02
CA VAL A 290 5.90 -16.55 21.22
C VAL A 290 5.09 -15.28 20.92
N ALA A 291 5.37 -14.59 19.81
CA ALA A 291 4.60 -13.41 19.40
C ALA A 291 3.11 -13.77 19.20
N ALA A 292 2.81 -14.87 18.50
CA ALA A 292 1.45 -15.37 18.30
C ALA A 292 0.76 -15.69 19.63
N LEU A 293 1.45 -16.38 20.56
CA LEU A 293 0.91 -16.73 21.87
C LEU A 293 0.59 -15.47 22.71
N LEU A 294 1.49 -14.50 22.75
CA LEU A 294 1.27 -13.25 23.49
C LEU A 294 0.10 -12.46 22.93
N VAL A 295 -0.01 -12.37 21.61
CA VAL A 295 -1.14 -11.72 20.94
C VAL A 295 -2.44 -12.49 21.21
N PHE A 296 -2.43 -13.83 21.13
CA PHE A 296 -3.59 -14.65 21.47
C PHE A 296 -4.10 -14.36 22.88
N ILE A 297 -3.20 -14.42 23.88
CA ILE A 297 -3.57 -14.16 25.28
C ILE A 297 -4.08 -12.73 25.44
N GLY A 298 -3.38 -11.72 24.90
CA GLY A 298 -3.77 -10.33 25.01
C GLY A 298 -5.15 -10.06 24.40
N ILE A 299 -5.43 -10.55 23.21
CA ILE A 299 -6.71 -10.39 22.53
C ILE A 299 -7.84 -11.17 23.26
N ALA A 300 -7.57 -12.40 23.71
CA ALA A 300 -8.56 -13.17 24.47
C ALA A 300 -8.97 -12.47 25.77
N VAL A 301 -8.00 -11.92 26.50
CA VAL A 301 -8.25 -11.13 27.73
C VAL A 301 -9.05 -9.86 27.39
N LEU A 302 -8.67 -9.15 26.32
CA LEU A 302 -9.36 -7.94 25.89
C LEU A 302 -10.84 -8.22 25.57
N ILE A 303 -11.10 -9.24 24.73
CA ILE A 303 -12.46 -9.62 24.33
C ILE A 303 -13.27 -10.03 25.56
N THR A 304 -12.72 -10.91 26.42
CA THR A 304 -13.41 -11.40 27.63
C THR A 304 -13.79 -10.26 28.59
N ASN A 305 -12.91 -9.28 28.77
CA ASN A 305 -13.21 -8.12 29.63
C ASN A 305 -14.24 -7.18 29.00
N ALA A 306 -14.19 -6.99 27.69
CA ALA A 306 -15.14 -6.14 26.97
C ALA A 306 -16.54 -6.77 26.90
N GLU A 307 -16.67 -8.10 26.82
CA GLU A 307 -17.96 -8.81 26.83
C GLU A 307 -18.72 -8.65 28.14
N ARG A 308 -18.04 -8.66 29.28
CA ARG A 308 -18.66 -8.46 30.60
C ARG A 308 -19.43 -7.14 30.69
N ALA A 309 -19.04 -6.17 29.87
CA ALA A 309 -19.67 -4.85 29.77
C ALA A 309 -20.87 -4.81 28.78
N THR A 310 -21.06 -5.83 27.92
CA THR A 310 -22.02 -5.76 26.79
C THR A 310 -22.95 -7.00 26.75
N ARG A 311 -24.04 -7.02 27.52
CA ARG A 311 -24.87 -8.23 27.70
C ARG A 311 -26.01 -8.47 26.70
N ASN A 312 -26.27 -7.63 25.67
CA ASN A 312 -27.34 -7.92 24.70
C ASN A 312 -26.93 -7.53 23.27
N PRO A 313 -26.56 -8.50 22.41
CA PRO A 313 -26.33 -8.22 21.01
C PRO A 313 -27.66 -8.06 20.26
N GLU A 314 -27.89 -6.90 19.68
CA GLU A 314 -28.94 -6.70 18.68
C GLU A 314 -28.53 -7.43 17.38
N ARG A 315 -28.97 -8.69 17.22
CA ARG A 315 -28.64 -9.53 16.05
C ARG A 315 -28.92 -8.83 14.73
N ALA A 316 -30.04 -8.13 14.63
CA ALA A 316 -30.43 -7.40 13.43
C ALA A 316 -29.39 -6.34 13.05
N THR A 317 -28.87 -5.59 14.03
CA THR A 317 -27.83 -4.57 13.81
C THR A 317 -26.51 -5.21 13.40
N ALA A 318 -26.13 -6.33 14.01
CA ALA A 318 -24.90 -7.04 13.63
C ALA A 318 -24.96 -7.57 12.19
N ILE A 319 -26.11 -8.11 11.76
CA ILE A 319 -26.34 -8.54 10.36
C ILE A 319 -26.24 -7.34 9.41
N GLN A 320 -26.86 -6.19 9.77
CA GLN A 320 -26.77 -4.98 8.94
C GLN A 320 -25.32 -4.50 8.77
N VAL A 321 -24.51 -4.51 9.85
CA VAL A 321 -23.09 -4.15 9.80
C VAL A 321 -22.32 -5.13 8.91
N ALA A 322 -22.51 -6.43 9.06
CA ALA A 322 -21.86 -7.44 8.22
C ALA A 322 -22.23 -7.27 6.75
N ALA A 323 -23.52 -7.07 6.44
CA ALA A 323 -23.98 -6.86 5.06
C ALA A 323 -23.45 -5.55 4.47
N ALA A 324 -23.40 -4.45 5.26
CA ALA A 324 -22.76 -3.21 4.83
C ALA A 324 -21.27 -3.43 4.53
N GLY A 325 -20.56 -4.19 5.38
CA GLY A 325 -19.17 -4.56 5.15
C GLY A 325 -18.97 -5.38 3.87
N ALA A 326 -19.86 -6.32 3.57
CA ALA A 326 -19.84 -7.08 2.32
C ALA A 326 -20.01 -6.17 1.09
N VAL A 327 -20.94 -5.20 1.14
CA VAL A 327 -21.10 -4.20 0.06
C VAL A 327 -19.85 -3.35 -0.08
N MET A 328 -19.27 -2.85 1.04
CA MET A 328 -18.02 -2.07 1.01
C MET A 328 -16.85 -2.89 0.46
N LEU A 329 -16.77 -4.18 0.80
CA LEU A 329 -15.77 -5.11 0.30
C LEU A 329 -15.86 -5.24 -1.23
N MET A 330 -17.06 -5.45 -1.77
CA MET A 330 -17.29 -5.51 -3.22
C MET A 330 -16.92 -4.19 -3.90
N LEU A 331 -17.37 -3.06 -3.37
CA LEU A 331 -17.05 -1.74 -3.92
C LEU A 331 -15.55 -1.44 -3.88
N GLY A 332 -14.80 -1.96 -2.92
CA GLY A 332 -13.34 -1.85 -2.85
C GLY A 332 -12.63 -2.50 -4.03
N TYR A 333 -13.27 -3.42 -4.74
CA TYR A 333 -12.73 -4.05 -5.96
C TYR A 333 -13.25 -3.45 -7.26
N ALA A 334 -14.15 -2.49 -7.23
CA ALA A 334 -14.74 -1.96 -8.45
C ALA A 334 -13.72 -1.28 -9.39
N LEU A 335 -12.59 -0.78 -8.84
CA LEU A 335 -11.49 -0.21 -9.63
C LEU A 335 -10.33 -1.20 -9.89
N ALA A 336 -10.41 -2.42 -9.34
CA ALA A 336 -9.36 -3.44 -9.52
C ALA A 336 -9.36 -4.07 -10.93
N PHE A 337 -10.32 -3.74 -11.79
CA PHE A 337 -10.38 -4.25 -13.15
C PHE A 337 -9.17 -3.86 -14.01
N THR A 338 -8.44 -2.82 -13.62
CA THR A 338 -7.17 -2.42 -14.27
C THR A 338 -6.02 -3.38 -13.95
N HIS A 339 -6.15 -4.18 -12.89
CA HIS A 339 -5.20 -5.21 -12.44
C HIS A 339 -5.90 -6.57 -12.34
N PHE A 340 -6.76 -6.87 -13.27
CA PHE A 340 -7.51 -8.12 -13.31
C PHE A 340 -6.68 -9.28 -13.88
N PRO A 341 -6.77 -10.49 -13.29
CA PRO A 341 -7.50 -10.83 -12.06
C PRO A 341 -6.75 -10.37 -10.80
N PRO A 342 -7.47 -9.93 -9.73
CA PRO A 342 -6.83 -9.57 -8.45
C PRO A 342 -6.08 -10.77 -7.88
N ASN A 343 -4.78 -10.68 -7.68
CA ASN A 343 -3.95 -11.77 -7.16
C ASN A 343 -3.70 -11.59 -5.66
N ALA A 344 -3.69 -12.72 -4.91
CA ALA A 344 -3.31 -12.76 -3.49
C ALA A 344 -1.88 -13.29 -3.37
N LEU A 345 -0.91 -12.54 -3.89
CA LEU A 345 0.52 -12.84 -3.80
C LEU A 345 1.18 -12.01 -2.70
N ILE A 346 2.44 -12.25 -2.41
CA ILE A 346 3.27 -11.40 -1.55
C ILE A 346 3.81 -10.23 -2.38
N GLY A 347 4.06 -9.09 -1.73
CA GLY A 347 4.67 -7.91 -2.36
C GLY A 347 3.65 -6.99 -3.05
N ARG A 348 4.14 -6.13 -3.93
CA ARG A 348 3.39 -5.03 -4.54
C ARG A 348 2.06 -5.45 -5.18
N GLY A 349 2.01 -6.60 -5.83
CA GLY A 349 0.79 -7.09 -6.50
C GLY A 349 -0.41 -7.22 -5.56
N THR A 350 -0.18 -7.34 -4.23
CA THR A 350 -1.25 -7.42 -3.24
C THR A 350 -1.89 -6.08 -2.90
N SER A 351 -1.34 -4.96 -3.34
CA SER A 351 -1.91 -3.62 -3.18
C SER A 351 -3.31 -3.47 -3.77
N VAL A 352 -3.66 -4.31 -4.74
CA VAL A 352 -5.02 -4.39 -5.31
C VAL A 352 -6.08 -4.66 -4.24
N HIS A 353 -5.71 -5.29 -3.12
CA HIS A 353 -6.60 -5.58 -2.00
C HIS A 353 -6.79 -4.42 -1.02
N LEU A 354 -5.98 -3.36 -1.10
CA LEU A 354 -6.06 -2.21 -0.19
C LEU A 354 -7.46 -1.57 -0.17
N GLY A 355 -8.09 -1.37 -1.34
CA GLY A 355 -9.42 -0.77 -1.43
C GLY A 355 -10.50 -1.57 -0.70
N ALA A 356 -10.27 -2.87 -0.51
CA ALA A 356 -11.18 -3.79 0.17
C ALA A 356 -11.00 -3.84 1.70
N THR A 357 -9.88 -3.32 2.22
CA THR A 357 -9.48 -3.44 3.64
C THR A 357 -10.57 -2.90 4.59
N LEU A 358 -11.14 -1.72 4.28
CA LEU A 358 -12.21 -1.14 5.10
C LEU A 358 -13.47 -2.02 5.09
N GLY A 359 -13.88 -2.50 3.91
CA GLY A 359 -15.05 -3.38 3.78
C GLY A 359 -14.85 -4.70 4.53
N MET A 360 -13.68 -5.31 4.43
CA MET A 360 -13.33 -6.53 5.16
C MET A 360 -13.36 -6.30 6.69
N SER A 361 -12.83 -5.18 7.16
CA SER A 361 -12.86 -4.80 8.57
C SER A 361 -14.28 -4.66 9.12
N VAL A 362 -15.18 -3.98 8.39
CA VAL A 362 -16.58 -3.82 8.76
C VAL A 362 -17.31 -5.17 8.74
N LEU A 363 -17.10 -6.01 7.72
CA LEU A 363 -17.65 -7.36 7.63
C LEU A 363 -17.20 -8.21 8.81
N ALA A 364 -15.89 -8.22 9.09
CA ALA A 364 -15.32 -8.98 10.19
C ALA A 364 -15.87 -8.54 11.56
N ALA A 365 -16.03 -7.23 11.78
CA ALA A 365 -16.63 -6.70 12.99
C ALA A 365 -18.10 -7.16 13.16
N GLY A 366 -18.89 -7.13 12.09
CA GLY A 366 -20.28 -7.62 12.11
C GLY A 366 -20.37 -9.12 12.40
N VAL A 367 -19.52 -9.93 11.77
CA VAL A 367 -19.44 -11.38 11.98
C VAL A 367 -18.97 -11.68 13.41
N ALA A 368 -17.92 -11.00 13.89
CA ALA A 368 -17.45 -11.16 15.27
C ALA A 368 -18.55 -10.84 16.28
N TRP A 369 -19.33 -9.77 16.05
CA TRP A 369 -20.45 -9.42 16.90
C TRP A 369 -21.52 -10.52 16.96
N LEU A 370 -21.88 -11.12 15.81
CA LEU A 370 -22.81 -12.26 15.76
C LEU A 370 -22.25 -13.47 16.52
N MET A 371 -20.98 -13.83 16.31
CA MET A 371 -20.34 -14.97 16.95
C MET A 371 -20.31 -14.81 18.49
N LEU A 372 -19.91 -13.62 18.97
CA LEU A 372 -19.88 -13.29 20.40
C LEU A 372 -21.29 -13.36 21.04
N GLY A 373 -22.33 -13.01 20.28
CA GLY A 373 -23.71 -13.10 20.75
C GLY A 373 -24.28 -14.52 20.80
N ILE A 374 -23.69 -15.50 20.10
CA ILE A 374 -24.17 -16.89 20.04
C ILE A 374 -23.40 -17.77 21.04
N GLN A 375 -22.05 -17.75 20.95
CA GLN A 375 -21.16 -18.60 21.77
C GLN A 375 -19.93 -17.80 22.19
N PRO A 376 -20.01 -16.96 23.22
CA PRO A 376 -18.94 -16.00 23.53
C PRO A 376 -17.56 -16.66 23.78
N LYS A 377 -17.49 -17.76 24.52
CA LYS A 377 -16.21 -18.42 24.83
C LYS A 377 -15.52 -18.97 23.59
N LEU A 378 -16.28 -19.68 22.72
CA LEU A 378 -15.75 -20.21 21.46
C LEU A 378 -15.39 -19.07 20.50
N ALA A 379 -16.25 -18.05 20.40
CA ALA A 379 -15.98 -16.88 19.60
C ALA A 379 -14.68 -16.18 20.03
N THR A 380 -14.49 -15.95 21.35
CA THR A 380 -13.26 -15.35 21.88
C THR A 380 -12.03 -16.16 21.46
N ALA A 381 -12.06 -17.48 21.61
CA ALA A 381 -10.94 -18.34 21.22
C ALA A 381 -10.63 -18.28 19.71
N LEU A 382 -11.68 -18.33 18.86
CA LEU A 382 -11.53 -18.27 17.41
C LEU A 382 -11.04 -16.90 16.93
N LEU A 383 -11.59 -15.81 17.46
CA LEU A 383 -11.20 -14.46 17.09
C LEU A 383 -9.77 -14.14 17.54
N ALA A 384 -9.41 -14.51 18.77
CA ALA A 384 -8.04 -14.35 19.27
C ALA A 384 -7.05 -15.24 18.50
N GLY A 385 -7.45 -16.49 18.20
CA GLY A 385 -6.65 -17.40 17.38
C GLY A 385 -6.40 -16.85 15.98
N TYR A 386 -7.40 -16.27 15.34
CA TYR A 386 -7.24 -15.64 14.05
C TYR A 386 -6.27 -14.43 14.09
N VAL A 387 -6.41 -13.54 15.07
CA VAL A 387 -5.51 -12.38 15.20
C VAL A 387 -4.06 -12.84 15.44
N ALA A 388 -3.87 -13.87 16.28
CA ALA A 388 -2.56 -14.46 16.53
C ALA A 388 -1.95 -15.06 15.26
N LEU A 389 -2.73 -15.84 14.52
CA LEU A 389 -2.32 -16.47 13.26
C LEU A 389 -1.95 -15.42 12.20
N ALA A 390 -2.76 -14.37 12.05
CA ALA A 390 -2.49 -13.29 11.11
C ALA A 390 -1.26 -12.46 11.53
N THR A 391 -1.04 -12.23 12.84
CA THR A 391 0.16 -11.57 13.35
C THR A 391 1.41 -12.39 13.03
N ALA A 392 1.39 -13.70 13.30
CA ALA A 392 2.50 -14.60 12.97
C ALA A 392 2.84 -14.57 11.48
N TYR A 393 1.81 -14.58 10.62
CA TYR A 393 2.00 -14.43 9.17
C TYR A 393 2.70 -13.12 8.81
N TYR A 394 2.30 -12.01 9.41
CA TYR A 394 2.97 -10.72 9.14
C TYR A 394 4.42 -10.68 9.67
N VAL A 395 4.73 -11.35 10.77
CA VAL A 395 6.13 -11.51 11.21
C VAL A 395 6.94 -12.31 10.19
N THR A 396 6.36 -13.35 9.59
CA THR A 396 7.00 -14.08 8.47
C THR A 396 7.24 -13.15 7.28
N ILE A 397 6.25 -12.32 6.91
CA ILE A 397 6.40 -11.33 5.83
C ILE A 397 7.53 -10.33 6.13
N GLN A 398 7.67 -9.84 7.38
CA GLN A 398 8.81 -8.98 7.75
C GLN A 398 10.15 -9.65 7.44
N ARG A 399 10.28 -10.94 7.75
CA ARG A 399 11.52 -11.71 7.49
C ARG A 399 11.79 -11.88 6.00
N ASP A 400 10.75 -12.12 5.20
CA ASP A 400 10.89 -12.20 3.74
C ASP A 400 11.42 -10.88 3.18
N PHE A 401 10.93 -9.74 3.69
CA PHE A 401 11.43 -8.41 3.29
C PHE A 401 12.88 -8.17 3.76
N ILE A 402 13.24 -8.58 4.98
CA ILE A 402 14.63 -8.50 5.47
C ILE A 402 15.56 -9.34 4.58
N HIS A 403 15.17 -10.57 4.28
CA HIS A 403 15.94 -11.44 3.38
C HIS A 403 16.11 -10.81 1.99
N SER A 404 15.01 -10.28 1.44
CA SER A 404 15.05 -9.52 0.18
C SER A 404 16.04 -8.36 0.24
N TRP A 405 16.04 -7.58 1.33
CA TRP A 405 16.98 -6.48 1.50
C TRP A 405 18.43 -6.93 1.53
N GLN A 406 18.72 -8.03 2.21
CA GLN A 406 20.06 -8.64 2.24
C GLN A 406 20.52 -9.05 0.83
N LEU A 407 19.64 -9.68 0.04
CA LEU A 407 19.92 -10.04 -1.34
C LEU A 407 20.18 -8.82 -2.23
N GLN A 408 19.37 -7.76 -2.06
CA GLN A 408 19.55 -6.51 -2.81
C GLN A 408 20.90 -5.86 -2.47
N ARG A 409 21.26 -5.77 -1.19
CA ARG A 409 22.57 -5.22 -0.78
C ARG A 409 23.72 -6.03 -1.37
N ALA A 410 23.68 -7.35 -1.25
CA ALA A 410 24.70 -8.23 -1.81
C ALA A 410 24.83 -8.02 -3.33
N PHE A 411 23.70 -7.91 -4.04
CA PHE A 411 23.69 -7.63 -5.47
C PHE A 411 24.36 -6.28 -5.82
N TRP A 412 23.94 -5.19 -5.17
CA TRP A 412 24.49 -3.85 -5.48
C TRP A 412 25.95 -3.70 -5.06
N GLN A 413 26.39 -4.39 -4.00
CA GLN A 413 27.81 -4.49 -3.64
C GLN A 413 28.62 -5.17 -4.75
N GLN A 414 28.11 -6.28 -5.32
CA GLN A 414 28.76 -6.98 -6.43
C GLN A 414 28.76 -6.13 -7.71
N VAL A 415 27.65 -5.47 -8.05
CA VAL A 415 27.60 -4.52 -9.18
C VAL A 415 28.65 -3.44 -9.02
N SER A 416 28.75 -2.85 -7.83
CA SER A 416 29.75 -1.81 -7.55
C SER A 416 31.20 -2.33 -7.71
N ALA A 417 31.46 -3.57 -7.29
CA ALA A 417 32.77 -4.19 -7.42
C ALA A 417 33.12 -4.52 -8.89
N CYS A 418 32.16 -5.06 -9.65
CA CYS A 418 32.37 -5.44 -11.05
C CYS A 418 32.40 -4.25 -12.02
N CYS A 419 31.81 -3.13 -11.66
CA CYS A 419 31.55 -1.99 -12.55
C CYS A 419 32.10 -0.68 -11.97
N SER A 420 33.34 -0.68 -11.50
CA SER A 420 33.99 0.52 -10.96
C SER A 420 34.47 1.51 -12.04
N ASP A 421 34.43 1.13 -13.32
CA ASP A 421 34.89 1.90 -14.50
C ASP A 421 33.73 2.56 -15.28
N LEU A 422 32.67 2.96 -14.57
CA LEU A 422 31.48 3.61 -15.15
C LEU A 422 31.84 4.93 -15.84
N GLN A 423 31.19 5.22 -16.97
CA GLN A 423 31.35 6.45 -17.76
C GLN A 423 29.98 7.02 -18.12
N ASP A 424 29.95 8.25 -18.68
CA ASP A 424 28.73 8.81 -19.25
C ASP A 424 28.16 7.88 -20.32
N GLY A 425 26.86 7.58 -20.23
CA GLY A 425 26.19 6.67 -21.15
C GLY A 425 26.43 5.18 -20.89
N THR A 426 27.09 4.77 -19.78
CA THR A 426 27.26 3.34 -19.49
C THR A 426 25.90 2.69 -19.22
N VAL A 427 25.64 1.59 -19.93
CA VAL A 427 24.46 0.75 -19.78
C VAL A 427 24.87 -0.61 -19.21
N LEU A 428 24.35 -0.95 -18.05
CA LEU A 428 24.53 -2.25 -17.45
C LEU A 428 23.31 -3.11 -17.77
N LEU A 429 23.54 -4.25 -18.38
CA LEU A 429 22.54 -5.28 -18.61
C LEU A 429 22.80 -6.43 -17.63
N TYR A 430 21.77 -6.87 -16.93
CA TYR A 430 21.85 -8.00 -16.02
C TYR A 430 20.96 -9.15 -16.51
N GLU A 431 21.55 -10.31 -16.78
CA GLU A 431 20.80 -11.52 -17.12
C GLU A 431 20.29 -12.19 -15.82
N LEU A 432 18.99 -12.13 -15.59
CA LEU A 432 18.34 -12.89 -14.52
C LEU A 432 18.34 -14.38 -14.87
N SER A 433 18.90 -15.20 -13.99
CA SER A 433 18.76 -16.64 -14.07
C SER A 433 17.38 -17.06 -13.54
N SER A 434 16.95 -18.27 -13.92
CA SER A 434 15.70 -18.85 -13.40
C SER A 434 15.75 -19.16 -11.89
N THR A 435 16.94 -19.10 -11.29
CA THR A 435 17.19 -19.32 -9.85
C THR A 435 17.17 -18.02 -9.05
N ASP A 436 17.22 -16.86 -9.71
CA ASP A 436 17.11 -15.59 -9.03
C ASP A 436 15.67 -15.40 -8.56
N GLU A 437 15.49 -14.81 -7.38
CA GLU A 437 14.18 -14.42 -6.86
C GLU A 437 13.84 -12.99 -7.34
N PRO A 438 13.34 -12.82 -8.58
CA PRO A 438 13.21 -11.51 -9.22
C PRO A 438 12.22 -10.61 -8.49
N THR A 439 11.27 -11.19 -7.77
CA THR A 439 10.22 -10.44 -7.06
C THR A 439 10.78 -9.53 -5.97
N PHE A 440 11.99 -9.80 -5.46
CA PHE A 440 12.55 -9.08 -4.33
C PHE A 440 13.84 -8.32 -4.63
N ILE A 441 14.55 -8.67 -5.71
CA ILE A 441 15.82 -8.01 -6.05
C ILE A 441 15.57 -6.82 -6.97
N PHE A 442 14.69 -6.98 -7.95
CA PHE A 442 14.28 -5.97 -8.90
C PHE A 442 12.77 -5.88 -8.89
N ALA A 443 12.27 -5.12 -7.98
CA ALA A 443 10.85 -5.02 -7.82
C ALA A 443 10.18 -4.26 -8.95
N ASN A 444 10.88 -3.31 -9.53
CA ASN A 444 10.40 -2.51 -10.63
C ASN A 444 11.50 -2.22 -11.63
N SER A 445 11.24 -2.71 -12.78
CA SER A 445 12.03 -2.48 -13.96
C SER A 445 12.37 -1.01 -14.25
N TRP A 446 11.59 -0.07 -13.78
CA TRP A 446 11.80 1.36 -14.00
C TRP A 446 12.63 2.04 -12.91
N SER A 447 12.65 1.52 -11.69
CA SER A 447 13.44 2.08 -10.60
C SER A 447 14.90 1.60 -10.60
N ASP A 448 15.15 0.36 -11.06
CA ASP A 448 16.50 -0.22 -11.09
C ASP A 448 17.47 0.63 -11.92
N ALA A 449 16.99 1.22 -13.01
CA ALA A 449 17.77 2.10 -13.87
C ALA A 449 18.34 3.32 -13.12
N LEU A 450 17.74 3.73 -12.01
CA LEU A 450 18.11 4.94 -11.28
C LEU A 450 19.04 4.67 -10.09
N VAL A 451 19.09 3.44 -9.59
CA VAL A 451 19.77 3.09 -8.35
C VAL A 451 21.25 3.51 -8.35
N LEU A 452 21.95 3.36 -9.47
CA LEU A 452 23.35 3.78 -9.56
C LEU A 452 23.52 5.30 -9.39
N GLY A 453 22.63 6.10 -9.98
CA GLY A 453 22.63 7.56 -9.84
C GLY A 453 22.25 8.04 -8.42
N GLU A 454 21.51 7.21 -7.66
CA GLU A 454 21.17 7.44 -6.27
C GLU A 454 22.26 6.92 -5.30
N THR A 455 23.10 5.99 -5.76
CA THR A 455 24.20 5.41 -4.98
C THR A 455 25.49 6.21 -5.11
N PHE A 456 25.78 6.73 -6.30
CA PHE A 456 27.00 7.48 -6.60
C PHE A 456 26.71 8.88 -7.13
N SER A 457 27.51 9.85 -6.72
CA SER A 457 27.45 11.22 -7.24
C SER A 457 28.30 11.31 -8.52
N PHE A 458 27.65 11.15 -9.67
CA PHE A 458 28.31 11.31 -10.98
C PHE A 458 28.51 12.78 -11.35
N PRO A 459 29.47 13.09 -12.26
CA PRO A 459 29.72 14.46 -12.71
C PRO A 459 28.45 15.09 -13.32
N ARG A 460 28.09 16.30 -12.90
CA ARG A 460 26.89 17.02 -13.40
C ARG A 460 26.91 17.28 -14.92
N LYS A 461 28.07 17.22 -15.55
CA LYS A 461 28.22 17.38 -17.00
C LYS A 461 27.81 16.13 -17.80
N TRP A 462 27.59 14.99 -17.12
CA TRP A 462 27.14 13.78 -17.79
C TRP A 462 25.72 13.93 -18.24
N SER A 463 25.47 13.64 -19.52
CA SER A 463 24.13 13.73 -20.12
C SER A 463 23.30 12.49 -19.81
N ASN A 464 23.97 11.33 -19.69
CA ASN A 464 23.35 10.03 -19.50
C ASN A 464 24.08 9.27 -18.38
N PRO A 465 23.72 9.49 -17.12
CA PRO A 465 24.35 8.76 -16.01
C PRO A 465 24.16 7.25 -16.18
N PRO A 466 25.06 6.43 -15.63
CA PRO A 466 24.99 4.97 -15.73
C PRO A 466 23.66 4.41 -15.25
N ARG A 467 23.12 3.44 -15.99
CA ARG A 467 21.82 2.81 -15.68
C ARG A 467 21.92 1.31 -15.80
N LEU A 468 21.19 0.59 -14.94
CA LEU A 468 21.11 -0.86 -14.96
C LEU A 468 19.72 -1.33 -15.41
N PHE A 469 19.71 -2.34 -16.27
CA PHE A 469 18.49 -3.01 -16.75
C PHE A 469 18.62 -4.51 -16.58
N SER A 470 17.60 -5.13 -16.00
CA SER A 470 17.51 -6.59 -15.95
C SER A 470 16.83 -7.13 -17.20
N LEU A 471 17.45 -8.14 -17.79
CA LEU A 471 16.91 -8.88 -18.95
C LEU A 471 15.98 -9.99 -18.47
N THR A 472 14.79 -9.60 -18.03
CA THR A 472 13.69 -10.53 -17.70
C THR A 472 12.71 -10.63 -18.85
N ASN A 473 11.80 -11.60 -18.81
CA ASN A 473 10.73 -11.72 -19.80
C ASN A 473 9.86 -10.46 -19.89
N ASP A 474 9.67 -9.74 -18.78
CA ASP A 474 8.91 -8.49 -18.76
C ASP A 474 9.70 -7.33 -19.41
N TRP A 475 11.01 -7.48 -19.51
CA TRP A 475 11.90 -6.50 -20.09
C TRP A 475 12.19 -6.69 -21.56
N GLN A 476 11.97 -7.87 -22.11
CA GLN A 476 12.14 -8.11 -23.54
C GLN A 476 11.28 -7.16 -24.38
N GLY A 477 10.15 -6.69 -23.83
CA GLY A 477 9.33 -5.64 -24.45
C GLY A 477 9.85 -4.21 -24.26
N ARG A 478 10.88 -3.99 -23.41
CA ARG A 478 11.41 -2.66 -23.08
C ARG A 478 12.82 -2.39 -23.63
N VAL A 479 13.47 -3.41 -24.14
CA VAL A 479 14.67 -3.31 -24.97
C VAL A 479 14.32 -3.87 -26.34
N GLN A 480 14.41 -3.06 -27.38
CA GLN A 480 14.04 -3.43 -28.76
C GLN A 480 15.18 -3.11 -29.71
N ALA A 481 15.41 -4.02 -30.64
CA ALA A 481 16.30 -3.74 -31.79
C ALA A 481 15.54 -2.86 -32.80
N ASP A 482 16.16 -1.77 -33.26
CA ASP A 482 15.68 -0.91 -34.33
C ASP A 482 16.82 -0.66 -35.32
N GLY A 483 16.88 -1.47 -36.36
CA GLY A 483 18.01 -1.48 -37.31
C GLY A 483 19.31 -1.84 -36.60
N ASN A 484 20.31 -0.93 -36.64
CA ASN A 484 21.62 -1.08 -35.98
C ASN A 484 21.66 -0.45 -34.57
N GLN A 485 20.51 -0.17 -33.96
CA GLN A 485 20.44 0.48 -32.64
C GLN A 485 19.60 -0.32 -31.70
N LEU A 486 19.93 -0.29 -30.39
CA LEU A 486 19.06 -0.73 -29.31
C LEU A 486 18.29 0.48 -28.78
N ARG A 487 16.99 0.33 -28.69
CA ARG A 487 16.10 1.25 -27.99
C ARG A 487 15.67 0.66 -26.68
N TRP A 488 15.56 1.49 -25.70
CA TRP A 488 15.05 1.11 -24.41
C TRP A 488 14.01 2.09 -23.91
N TRP A 489 13.11 1.57 -23.12
CA TRP A 489 12.01 2.32 -22.57
C TRP A 489 12.46 3.10 -21.35
N VAL A 490 12.38 4.43 -21.40
CA VAL A 490 12.64 5.30 -20.25
C VAL A 490 11.32 5.60 -19.54
N PRO A 491 11.14 5.13 -18.31
CA PRO A 491 10.08 5.63 -17.48
C PRO A 491 10.44 7.05 -17.04
N ALA A 492 9.69 8.04 -17.46
CA ALA A 492 9.89 9.40 -16.99
C ALA A 492 9.10 9.66 -15.72
N ALA A 493 9.62 10.52 -14.83
CA ALA A 493 8.90 10.98 -13.64
C ALA A 493 7.57 11.66 -13.96
N SER A 494 7.45 12.23 -15.16
CA SER A 494 6.26 12.89 -15.67
C SER A 494 5.32 11.99 -16.47
N TRP A 495 5.60 10.68 -16.56
CA TRP A 495 4.85 9.74 -17.42
C TRP A 495 4.94 10.06 -18.92
N ASP A 496 5.93 10.82 -19.30
CA ASP A 496 6.33 10.98 -20.68
C ASP A 496 7.22 9.79 -21.05
N GLU A 497 6.56 8.63 -21.11
CA GLU A 497 7.16 7.37 -21.49
C GLU A 497 7.68 7.51 -22.91
N HIS A 498 9.00 7.38 -23.11
CA HIS A 498 9.59 7.48 -24.42
C HIS A 498 10.69 6.45 -24.61
N TRP A 499 10.99 6.17 -25.88
CA TRP A 499 12.09 5.30 -26.25
C TRP A 499 13.36 6.13 -26.46
N GLU A 500 14.43 5.76 -25.78
CA GLU A 500 15.77 6.30 -26.01
C GLU A 500 16.65 5.29 -26.73
N VAL A 501 17.64 5.77 -27.47
CA VAL A 501 18.66 4.94 -28.09
C VAL A 501 19.74 4.63 -27.08
N LEU A 502 20.03 3.34 -26.89
CA LEU A 502 21.13 2.89 -26.04
C LEU A 502 22.47 3.13 -26.73
N PRO A 503 23.47 3.70 -26.02
CA PRO A 503 24.87 3.70 -26.50
C PRO A 503 25.35 2.25 -26.59
N GLN A 504 25.76 1.84 -27.79
CA GLN A 504 26.20 0.45 -28.03
C GLN A 504 27.68 0.21 -27.68
N ASP A 505 28.46 1.25 -27.64
CA ASP A 505 29.89 1.27 -27.37
C ASP A 505 30.27 1.26 -25.88
N ASN A 506 29.28 1.32 -25.00
CA ASN A 506 29.49 1.41 -23.56
C ASN A 506 28.54 0.49 -22.76
N VAL A 507 28.32 -0.73 -23.28
CA VAL A 507 27.46 -1.73 -22.67
C VAL A 507 28.27 -2.71 -21.83
N ILE A 508 27.87 -2.93 -20.61
CA ILE A 508 28.40 -3.94 -19.69
C ILE A 508 27.30 -5.01 -19.47
N LEU A 509 27.64 -6.26 -19.71
CA LEU A 509 26.75 -7.38 -19.39
C LEU A 509 27.21 -8.05 -18.11
N LEU A 510 26.28 -8.20 -17.17
CA LEU A 510 26.47 -8.92 -15.92
C LEU A 510 25.68 -10.23 -15.96
N ARG A 511 26.31 -11.30 -15.53
CA ARG A 511 25.68 -12.64 -15.40
C ARG A 511 26.07 -13.23 -14.07
N ARG A 512 25.14 -13.92 -13.43
CA ARG A 512 25.43 -14.68 -12.22
C ARG A 512 26.10 -15.99 -12.59
N GLY A 513 27.27 -16.25 -12.03
CA GLY A 513 27.98 -17.51 -12.18
C GLY A 513 27.33 -18.66 -11.42
N ALA A 514 27.80 -19.88 -11.63
CA ALA A 514 27.34 -21.07 -10.91
C ALA A 514 27.65 -21.00 -9.39
N ASP A 515 28.61 -20.19 -8.99
CA ASP A 515 28.99 -19.88 -7.62
C ASP A 515 28.08 -18.84 -6.93
N GLY A 516 27.14 -18.26 -7.70
CA GLY A 516 26.22 -17.23 -7.22
C GLY A 516 26.81 -15.79 -7.29
N GLU A 517 28.06 -15.64 -7.68
CA GLU A 517 28.70 -14.32 -7.82
C GLU A 517 28.40 -13.69 -9.19
N LEU A 518 28.32 -12.35 -9.22
CA LEU A 518 28.18 -11.59 -10.46
C LEU A 518 29.51 -11.55 -11.20
N ALA A 519 29.47 -11.91 -12.46
CA ALA A 519 30.60 -11.78 -13.37
C ALA A 519 30.28 -10.82 -14.51
N ARG A 520 31.25 -9.98 -14.86
CA ARG A 520 31.22 -9.17 -16.08
C ARG A 520 31.59 -10.05 -17.25
N ILE A 521 30.71 -10.11 -18.25
CA ILE A 521 30.94 -10.85 -19.48
C ILE A 521 31.65 -9.97 -20.47
N GLY A 522 32.69 -10.47 -21.13
CA GLY A 522 33.44 -9.78 -22.18
C GLY A 522 33.14 -10.35 -23.58
N GLY A 523 33.56 -9.63 -24.59
CA GLY A 523 33.45 -10.03 -26.00
C GLY A 523 32.13 -9.60 -26.64
N GLN A 524 31.65 -10.37 -27.62
CA GLN A 524 30.43 -10.09 -28.34
C GLN A 524 29.26 -10.94 -27.80
N VAL A 525 28.09 -10.34 -27.63
CA VAL A 525 26.89 -11.02 -27.14
C VAL A 525 25.68 -10.61 -27.97
N ASP A 526 24.76 -11.52 -28.17
CA ASP A 526 23.45 -11.24 -28.75
C ASP A 526 22.44 -10.82 -27.65
N VAL A 527 21.88 -9.64 -27.80
CA VAL A 527 20.82 -9.12 -26.92
C VAL A 527 19.62 -8.75 -27.78
N ALA A 528 18.51 -9.44 -27.60
CA ALA A 528 17.28 -9.24 -28.36
C ALA A 528 17.45 -9.35 -29.89
N GLY A 529 18.32 -10.25 -30.36
CA GLY A 529 18.63 -10.44 -31.78
C GLY A 529 19.64 -9.43 -32.34
N HIS A 530 20.32 -8.68 -31.46
CA HIS A 530 21.31 -7.68 -31.85
C HIS A 530 22.66 -8.01 -31.24
N ALA A 531 23.71 -8.10 -32.11
CA ALA A 531 25.06 -8.39 -31.67
C ALA A 531 25.72 -7.11 -31.11
N LEU A 532 26.02 -7.14 -29.81
CA LEU A 532 26.67 -6.06 -29.09
C LEU A 532 28.12 -6.40 -28.80
N GLU A 533 29.03 -5.44 -29.02
CA GLU A 533 30.37 -5.51 -28.51
C GLU A 533 30.42 -4.95 -27.09
N LEU A 534 30.76 -5.80 -26.11
CA LEU A 534 30.76 -5.41 -24.72
C LEU A 534 32.00 -4.60 -24.37
N LYS A 535 31.77 -3.55 -23.54
CA LYS A 535 32.86 -2.72 -23.02
C LYS A 535 33.86 -3.58 -22.24
N PRO A 536 35.17 -3.57 -22.58
CA PRO A 536 36.19 -4.21 -21.77
C PRO A 536 36.33 -3.51 -20.41
N ALA A 537 36.88 -4.23 -19.42
CA ALA A 537 37.17 -3.62 -18.12
C ALA A 537 38.25 -2.55 -18.28
N ASP A 538 38.05 -1.40 -17.67
CA ASP A 538 38.94 -0.23 -17.73
C ASP A 538 39.42 0.11 -16.30
N THR A 539 40.18 1.19 -16.20
CA THR A 539 40.74 1.63 -14.91
C THR A 539 39.64 1.97 -13.92
N PRO A 540 39.66 1.37 -12.71
CA PRO A 540 38.68 1.66 -11.69
C PRO A 540 38.64 3.13 -11.30
N THR A 541 37.43 3.67 -11.10
CA THR A 541 37.22 5.03 -10.62
C THR A 541 36.45 4.97 -9.29
N VAL A 542 36.88 5.76 -8.32
CA VAL A 542 36.17 5.90 -7.05
C VAL A 542 35.20 7.06 -7.15
N TRP A 543 33.92 6.75 -7.10
CA TRP A 543 32.86 7.74 -7.17
C TRP A 543 32.46 8.23 -5.77
N PRO A 544 32.20 9.55 -5.59
CA PRO A 544 31.66 10.06 -4.34
C PRO A 544 30.31 9.44 -4.01
N PRO A 545 30.04 9.15 -2.72
CA PRO A 545 28.76 8.60 -2.29
C PRO A 545 27.59 9.57 -2.51
N ALA A 546 26.41 9.03 -2.79
CA ALA A 546 25.12 9.71 -2.83
C ALA A 546 24.19 9.12 -1.76
N GLN A 547 22.91 9.43 -1.78
CA GLN A 547 21.96 9.11 -0.69
C GLN A 547 21.79 7.61 -0.40
N LEU A 548 21.90 6.74 -1.39
CA LEU A 548 21.77 5.29 -1.22
C LEU A 548 23.10 4.55 -0.98
N TYR A 549 24.24 5.26 -0.96
CA TYR A 549 25.54 4.62 -0.77
C TYR A 549 25.62 3.86 0.55
N ASP A 550 25.33 4.52 1.66
CA ASP A 550 25.41 3.88 2.98
C ASP A 550 24.35 2.77 3.17
N PRO A 551 23.08 2.97 2.80
CA PRO A 551 22.10 1.90 2.91
C PRO A 551 22.41 0.65 2.09
N LEU A 552 22.94 0.81 0.86
CA LEU A 552 23.15 -0.30 -0.05
C LEU A 552 24.52 -0.95 0.08
N LEU A 553 25.57 -0.15 0.32
CA LEU A 553 26.95 -0.63 0.20
C LEU A 553 27.70 -0.79 1.52
N ARG A 554 27.19 -0.20 2.63
CA ARG A 554 27.70 -0.34 4.01
C ARG A 554 26.72 -1.12 4.87
#